data_bb9ae42b42ddb39d4267e12b28369517
#
_entry.id   bb9ae42b42ddb39d4267e12b28369517
#
_cell.length_a   1.000
_cell.length_b   1.000
_cell.length_c   1.000
_cell.angle_alpha   90.00
_cell.angle_beta   90.00
_cell.angle_gamma   90.00
#
_symmetry.space_group_name_H-M   'P 1'
#
loop_
_entity.id
_entity.type
_entity.pdbx_description
1 polymer ?
#
loop_
_entity_poly.entity_id
_entity_poly.type
_entity_poly.pdbx_seq_one_letter_code
_entity_poly.pdbx_strand_id
1 'polypeptide(L)'
;SRKKTYRISSQGLKLFNDWLKIPLTPEITKLNNDDFVLRLHFLGKEDQDILQPLMILRKKTINVELAQLELELVEVVQHPEQYGRELIIKKELANKKADLKILNSAIKRN
;
A
#
# COMPACT_ATOMS: atom_id res chain seq x y z
N SER A 1 9.33 14.78 17.56
CA SER A 1 8.65 14.47 17.74
C SER A 1 7.68 14.90 18.12
N ARG A 2 7.22 15.18 18.11
CA ARG A 2 6.40 15.49 18.40
C ARG A 2 5.84 15.02 19.15
N LYS A 3 5.63 15.28 19.92
CA LYS A 3 5.09 14.62 20.60
C LYS A 3 3.99 15.10 21.18
N LYS A 4 2.94 14.98 20.66
CA LYS A 4 1.77 15.24 21.19
C LYS A 4 1.47 14.16 22.04
N THR A 5 1.03 14.32 23.15
CA THR A 5 0.66 13.27 24.06
C THR A 5 -0.84 13.16 24.07
N TYR A 6 -1.33 12.16 23.39
CA TYR A 6 -2.74 11.87 23.43
C TYR A 6 -2.97 10.67 24.32
N ARG A 7 -4.01 10.73 25.13
CA ARG A 7 -4.39 9.58 25.90
C ARG A 7 -5.57 8.93 25.24
N ILE A 8 -5.42 7.65 24.96
CA ILE A 8 -6.48 6.91 24.34
C ILE A 8 -7.03 5.96 25.40
N SER A 9 -8.33 5.86 25.51
CA SER A 9 -8.96 4.95 26.46
C SER A 9 -8.70 3.50 26.04
N SER A 10 -8.86 2.56 26.99
CA SER A 10 -8.70 1.16 26.64
C SER A 10 -9.73 0.73 25.61
N GLN A 11 -10.94 1.31 25.67
CA GLN A 11 -11.96 1.05 24.66
C GLN A 11 -11.55 1.59 23.30
N GLY A 12 -11.03 2.81 23.27
CA GLY A 12 -10.55 3.41 22.02
C GLY A 12 -9.35 2.66 21.45
N LEU A 13 -8.46 2.17 22.33
CA LEU A 13 -7.31 1.41 21.90
C LEU A 13 -7.74 0.10 21.25
N LYS A 14 -8.76 -0.56 21.81
CA LYS A 14 -9.28 -1.78 21.21
C LYS A 14 -9.87 -1.52 19.83
N LEU A 15 -10.64 -0.44 19.68
CA LEU A 15 -11.21 -0.08 18.39
C LEU A 15 -10.12 0.22 17.38
N PHE A 16 -9.08 0.91 17.80
CA PHE A 16 -7.97 1.23 16.93
C PHE A 16 -7.24 -0.03 16.47
N ASN A 17 -6.97 -0.95 17.39
CA ASN A 17 -6.31 -2.20 17.06
C ASN A 17 -7.18 -3.05 16.13
N ASP A 18 -8.48 -3.07 16.36
CA ASP A 18 -9.41 -3.79 15.48
C ASP A 18 -9.38 -3.19 14.07
N TRP A 19 -9.36 -1.85 13.98
CA TRP A 19 -9.29 -1.17 12.70
C TRP A 19 -8.00 -1.53 11.94
N LEU A 20 -6.87 -1.60 12.64
CA LEU A 20 -5.60 -1.93 11.99
C LEU A 20 -5.63 -3.32 11.37
N LYS A 21 -6.47 -4.21 11.89
CA LYS A 21 -6.55 -5.59 11.42
C LYS A 21 -7.65 -5.82 10.39
N ILE A 22 -8.47 -4.80 10.10
CA ILE A 22 -9.57 -4.96 9.15
C ILE A 22 -9.13 -5.56 7.81
N PRO A 23 -8.00 -5.11 7.20
CA PRO A 23 -7.60 -5.67 5.91
C PRO A 23 -7.24 -7.15 5.95
N LEU A 24 -7.21 -7.75 7.12
CA LEU A 24 -6.87 -9.16 7.25
C LEU A 24 -8.08 -10.06 7.11
N THR A 25 -9.28 -9.49 6.93
CA THR A 25 -10.48 -10.30 6.74
C THR A 25 -10.51 -10.86 5.32
N PRO A 26 -11.12 -12.02 5.13
CA PRO A 26 -11.14 -12.66 3.81
C PRO A 26 -11.80 -11.82 2.71
N GLU A 27 -12.71 -10.94 3.09
CA GLU A 27 -13.42 -10.10 2.12
C GLU A 27 -12.56 -8.98 1.56
N ILE A 28 -11.47 -8.63 2.23
CA ILE A 28 -10.63 -7.52 1.82
C ILE A 28 -9.54 -8.05 0.90
N THR A 29 -9.65 -7.74 -0.38
CA THR A 29 -8.68 -8.20 -1.36
C THR A 29 -7.77 -7.10 -1.89
N LYS A 30 -8.01 -5.85 -1.48
CA LYS A 30 -7.20 -4.72 -1.91
C LYS A 30 -6.90 -3.80 -0.75
N LEU A 31 -5.74 -3.18 -0.82
CA LEU A 31 -5.36 -2.18 0.17
C LEU A 31 -4.76 -1.00 -0.59
N ASN A 32 -5.51 0.10 -0.67
CA ASN A 32 -5.04 1.27 -1.41
C ASN A 32 -3.89 1.95 -0.66
N ASN A 33 -3.19 2.83 -1.37
CA ASN A 33 -1.98 3.44 -0.84
C ASN A 33 -2.25 4.31 0.39
N ASP A 34 -3.31 5.10 0.36
CA ASP A 34 -3.58 6.03 1.46
C ASP A 34 -3.87 5.28 2.76
N ASP A 35 -4.68 4.24 2.68
CA ASP A 35 -4.99 3.42 3.83
C ASP A 35 -3.74 2.70 4.34
N PHE A 36 -2.95 2.16 3.43
CA PHE A 36 -1.71 1.47 3.79
C PHE A 36 -0.74 2.41 4.50
N VAL A 37 -0.52 3.60 3.93
CA VAL A 37 0.41 4.57 4.51
C VAL A 37 -0.08 5.02 5.89
N LEU A 38 -1.37 5.27 6.02
CA LEU A 38 -1.92 5.68 7.31
C LEU A 38 -1.66 4.62 8.38
N ARG A 39 -1.88 3.35 8.04
CA ARG A 39 -1.65 2.28 9.01
C ARG A 39 -0.19 2.15 9.38
N LEU A 40 0.70 2.29 8.39
CA LEU A 40 2.13 2.20 8.66
C LEU A 40 2.61 3.22 9.68
N HIS A 41 1.99 4.40 9.72
CA HIS A 41 2.40 5.43 10.67
C HIS A 41 2.27 4.99 12.13
N PHE A 42 1.43 4.00 12.39
CA PHE A 42 1.15 3.56 13.75
C PHE A 42 1.77 2.21 14.11
N LEU A 43 2.54 1.62 13.20
CA LEU A 43 3.08 0.28 13.42
C LEU A 43 4.59 0.34 13.58
N GLY A 44 5.07 -0.32 14.63
CA GLY A 44 6.50 -0.39 14.90
C GLY A 44 7.07 -1.73 14.47
N LYS A 45 8.37 -1.85 14.64
CA LYS A 45 9.07 -3.05 14.22
C LYS A 45 8.61 -4.30 14.97
N GLU A 46 8.09 -4.10 16.16
CA GLU A 46 7.58 -5.22 16.99
C GLU A 46 6.21 -5.70 16.52
N ASP A 47 5.56 -4.98 15.60
CA ASP A 47 4.20 -5.29 15.17
C ASP A 47 4.18 -6.17 13.91
N GLN A 48 5.11 -7.12 13.81
CA GLN A 48 5.24 -7.92 12.60
C GLN A 48 4.01 -8.78 12.31
N ASP A 49 3.28 -9.17 13.34
CA ASP A 49 2.06 -9.94 13.16
C ASP A 49 0.97 -9.16 12.40
N ILE A 50 1.03 -7.83 12.47
CA ILE A 50 0.12 -6.96 11.73
C ILE A 50 0.78 -6.50 10.42
N LEU A 51 2.06 -6.12 10.48
CA LEU A 51 2.79 -5.57 9.33
C LEU A 51 2.90 -6.55 8.18
N GLN A 52 3.25 -7.81 8.46
CA GLN A 52 3.49 -8.77 7.38
C GLN A 52 2.26 -9.00 6.51
N PRO A 53 1.07 -9.29 7.07
CA PRO A 53 -0.12 -9.44 6.23
C PRO A 53 -0.49 -8.16 5.48
N LEU A 54 -0.30 -6.99 6.10
CA LEU A 54 -0.59 -5.72 5.42
C LEU A 54 0.31 -5.52 4.22
N MET A 55 1.60 -5.79 4.38
CA MET A 55 2.55 -5.63 3.29
C MET A 55 2.28 -6.62 2.16
N ILE A 56 1.91 -7.84 2.50
CA ILE A 56 1.57 -8.85 1.50
C ILE A 56 0.34 -8.42 0.71
N LEU A 57 -0.68 -7.92 1.41
CA LEU A 57 -1.90 -7.47 0.75
C LEU A 57 -1.61 -6.26 -0.15
N ARG A 58 -0.82 -5.31 0.34
CA ARG A 58 -0.46 -4.13 -0.47
C ARG A 58 0.34 -4.55 -1.70
N LYS A 59 1.25 -5.50 -1.54
CA LYS A 59 2.02 -6.01 -2.68
C LYS A 59 1.10 -6.62 -3.74
N LYS A 60 0.11 -7.41 -3.33
CA LYS A 60 -0.83 -7.99 -4.27
C LYS A 60 -1.62 -6.90 -5.00
N THR A 61 -2.04 -5.87 -4.27
CA THR A 61 -2.77 -4.75 -4.86
C THR A 61 -1.90 -4.03 -5.90
N ILE A 62 -0.64 -3.76 -5.54
CA ILE A 62 0.28 -3.08 -6.47
C ILE A 62 0.50 -3.91 -7.72
N ASN A 63 0.65 -5.22 -7.60
CA ASN A 63 0.87 -6.07 -8.76
C ASN A 63 -0.31 -6.02 -9.73
N VAL A 64 -1.54 -5.97 -9.21
CA VAL A 64 -2.72 -5.82 -10.05
C VAL A 64 -2.71 -4.46 -10.74
N GLU A 65 -2.38 -3.41 -9.99
CA GLU A 65 -2.33 -2.05 -10.55
C GLU A 65 -1.24 -1.92 -11.60
N LEU A 66 -0.08 -2.55 -11.38
CA LEU A 66 1.00 -2.54 -12.36
C LEU A 66 0.57 -3.20 -13.67
N ALA A 67 -0.08 -4.36 -13.58
CA ALA A 67 -0.54 -5.06 -14.78
C ALA A 67 -1.52 -4.19 -15.56
N GLN A 68 -2.42 -3.51 -14.85
CA GLN A 68 -3.39 -2.63 -15.49
C GLN A 68 -2.70 -1.45 -16.17
N LEU A 69 -1.74 -0.83 -15.49
CA LEU A 69 -1.00 0.29 -16.06
C LEU A 69 -0.19 -0.10 -17.28
N GLU A 70 0.37 -1.31 -17.28
CA GLU A 70 1.13 -1.78 -18.44
C GLU A 70 0.23 -1.98 -19.66
N LEU A 71 -0.98 -2.46 -19.44
CA LEU A 71 -1.95 -2.55 -20.53
C LEU A 71 -2.31 -1.17 -21.06
N GLU A 72 -2.52 -0.21 -20.14
CA GLU A 72 -2.83 1.16 -20.56
C GLU A 72 -1.67 1.79 -21.32
N LEU A 73 -0.45 1.48 -20.94
CA LEU A 73 0.73 2.01 -21.63
C LEU A 73 0.80 1.50 -23.07
N VAL A 74 0.57 0.21 -23.27
CA VAL A 74 0.57 -0.37 -24.61
C VAL A 74 -0.42 0.35 -25.50
N GLU A 75 -1.58 0.71 -24.94
CA GLU A 75 -2.61 1.39 -25.69
C GLU A 75 -2.23 2.85 -25.97
N VAL A 76 -1.80 3.56 -24.92
CA VAL A 76 -1.61 5.01 -25.05
C VAL A 76 -0.41 5.37 -25.92
N VAL A 77 0.62 4.53 -26.03
CA VAL A 77 1.78 4.83 -26.86
C VAL A 77 1.41 4.88 -28.32
N GLN A 78 0.26 4.32 -28.71
CA GLN A 78 -0.20 4.35 -30.09
C GLN A 78 -0.92 5.66 -30.42
N HIS A 79 -1.06 6.54 -29.44
CA HIS A 79 -1.78 7.80 -29.60
C HIS A 79 -0.86 8.97 -29.24
N PRO A 80 -0.08 9.47 -30.22
CA PRO A 80 0.86 10.56 -29.93
C PRO A 80 0.20 11.81 -29.36
N GLU A 81 -1.07 12.02 -29.66
CA GLU A 81 -1.80 13.15 -29.10
C GLU A 81 -2.02 13.01 -27.60
N GLN A 82 -1.81 11.82 -27.05
CA GLN A 82 -1.95 11.58 -25.62
C GLN A 82 -0.60 11.40 -24.92
N TYR A 83 0.42 12.07 -25.42
CA TYR A 83 1.77 11.89 -24.87
C TYR A 83 1.84 12.27 -23.40
N GLY A 84 1.10 13.29 -22.96
CA GLY A 84 1.06 13.64 -21.55
C GLY A 84 0.56 12.49 -20.67
N ARG A 85 -0.47 11.81 -21.15
CA ARG A 85 -0.98 10.64 -20.42
C ARG A 85 0.03 9.52 -20.38
N GLU A 86 0.76 9.31 -21.48
CA GLU A 86 1.83 8.33 -21.50
C GLU A 86 2.84 8.61 -20.41
N LEU A 87 3.24 9.87 -20.23
CA LEU A 87 4.21 10.24 -19.20
C LEU A 87 3.66 9.99 -17.80
N ILE A 88 2.37 10.27 -17.59
CA ILE A 88 1.73 10.03 -16.29
C ILE A 88 1.76 8.53 -15.97
N ILE A 89 1.43 7.70 -16.94
CA ILE A 89 1.43 6.25 -16.72
C ILE A 89 2.85 5.76 -16.41
N LYS A 90 3.84 6.25 -17.12
CA LYS A 90 5.23 5.87 -16.88
C LYS A 90 5.68 6.28 -15.47
N LYS A 91 5.25 7.46 -15.03
CA LYS A 91 5.57 7.92 -13.68
C LYS A 91 4.94 7.00 -12.62
N GLU A 92 3.68 6.65 -12.82
CA GLU A 92 3.00 5.77 -11.87
C GLU A 92 3.62 4.37 -11.84
N LEU A 93 4.01 3.86 -13.01
CA LEU A 93 4.70 2.58 -13.07
C LEU A 93 6.00 2.62 -12.28
N ALA A 94 6.79 3.68 -12.46
CA ALA A 94 8.05 3.81 -11.75
C ALA A 94 7.83 3.90 -10.24
N ASN A 95 6.85 4.67 -9.82
CA ASN A 95 6.54 4.82 -8.40
C ASN A 95 6.12 3.50 -7.76
N LYS A 96 5.26 2.75 -8.45
CA LYS A 96 4.79 1.48 -7.90
C LYS A 96 5.90 0.43 -7.87
N LYS A 97 6.80 0.44 -8.84
CA LYS A 97 7.94 -0.46 -8.82
C LYS A 97 8.89 -0.13 -7.67
N ALA A 98 9.07 1.16 -7.37
CA ALA A 98 9.87 1.56 -6.22
C ALA A 98 9.23 1.08 -4.92
N ASP A 99 7.91 1.23 -4.82
CA ASP A 99 7.18 0.73 -3.64
C ASP A 99 7.35 -0.78 -3.49
N LEU A 100 7.24 -1.52 -4.59
CA LEU A 100 7.42 -2.97 -4.53
C LEU A 100 8.80 -3.36 -4.03
N LYS A 101 9.81 -2.61 -4.44
CA LYS A 101 11.17 -2.91 -4.01
C LYS A 101 11.30 -2.81 -2.50
N ILE A 102 10.70 -1.77 -1.92
CA ILE A 102 10.71 -1.59 -0.46
C ILE A 102 9.93 -2.71 0.22
N LEU A 103 8.74 -3.01 -0.29
CA LEU A 103 7.90 -4.06 0.29
C LEU A 103 8.59 -5.41 0.23
N ASN A 104 9.20 -5.74 -0.91
CA ASN A 104 9.88 -7.02 -1.05
C ASN A 104 11.05 -7.16 -0.09
N SER A 105 11.73 -6.04 0.22
CA SER A 105 12.82 -6.08 1.18
C SER A 105 12.31 -6.22 2.61
N ALA A 106 11.10 -5.77 2.88
CA ALA A 106 10.53 -5.78 4.23
C ALA A 106 9.72 -7.04 4.54
N ILE A 107 9.17 -7.68 3.50
CA ILE A 107 8.41 -8.91 3.70
C ILE A 107 9.36 -10.04 4.03
N LYS A 108 9.11 -10.68 5.15
CA LYS A 108 9.99 -11.77 5.59
C LYS A 108 9.71 -13.03 4.79
N ARG A 109 10.78 -13.77 4.54
CA ARG A 109 10.67 -15.04 3.85
C ARG A 109 10.91 -16.16 4.84
N ASN A 110 10.17 -17.19 4.67
CA ASN A 110 10.35 -18.38 5.49
C ASN A 110 11.14 -19.43 4.77
#